data_45ef134d87364f39b8110bcfeaa310ff
#
_entry.id   45ef134d87364f39b8110bcfeaa310ff
#
_cell.length_a   1.000
_cell.length_b   1.000
_cell.length_c   1.000
_cell.angle_alpha   90.00
_cell.angle_beta   90.00
_cell.angle_gamma   90.00
#
_symmetry.space_group_name_H-M   'P 1'
#
loop_
_entity.id
_entity.type
_entity.pdbx_description
1 polymer ?
#
loop_
_entity_poly.entity_id
_entity_poly.type
_entity_poly.pdbx_seq_one_letter_code
_entity_poly.pdbx_strand_id
1 'polypeptide(L)'
;MILRKLSQALKEQNWTAIWIEFVLLVAGVFLGIQVSNWNHQRTTNKQAEVFTERLRDDLRVEVWRFAALNLYYEDVVANAKATMAALEGKSQLSNEALLIAAYRATQYSEFLQYRATYDELTSTGNMGLISDLSLRKMATETYGTSLYANVKNEGINSAYRIAFRMRIPSDVQRAIGSNCGDRSSRVNDYESIVKPLDYPCTTGLPQKSIDEAAAILREDATLVPLLRLRLSNIYSAISTTVMSEEVQKNLRALSKAKP
;
A
#
# COMPACT_ATOMS: atom_id res chain seq x y z
N MET A 1 18.18 -2.25 81.00
CA MET A 1 19.43 -1.55 80.67
C MET A 1 19.46 -1.07 79.18
N ILE A 2 18.90 -1.80 78.23
CA ILE A 2 18.91 -1.47 76.80
C ILE A 2 18.06 -0.23 76.51
N LEU A 3 16.86 -0.11 77.03
CA LEU A 3 15.96 1.03 76.86
C LEU A 3 16.52 2.36 77.37
N ARG A 4 17.33 2.31 78.44
CA ARG A 4 17.96 3.52 79.01
C ARG A 4 19.13 4.03 78.12
N LYS A 5 19.87 3.12 77.47
CA LYS A 5 20.89 3.45 76.49
C LYS A 5 20.29 4.02 75.20
N LEU A 6 19.16 3.46 74.78
CA LEU A 6 18.42 3.96 73.60
C LEU A 6 17.87 5.37 73.83
N SER A 7 17.30 5.62 75.04
CA SER A 7 16.80 6.94 75.40
C SER A 7 17.89 8.00 75.58
N GLN A 8 19.10 7.61 76.04
CA GLN A 8 20.24 8.51 76.09
C GLN A 8 20.81 8.83 74.70
N ALA A 9 20.93 7.83 73.82
CA ALA A 9 21.35 8.02 72.41
C ALA A 9 20.38 8.94 71.65
N LEU A 10 19.07 8.87 71.92
CA LEU A 10 18.08 9.76 71.35
C LEU A 10 18.12 11.20 71.88
N LYS A 11 18.64 11.41 73.12
CA LYS A 11 18.76 12.74 73.73
C LYS A 11 20.02 13.51 73.27
N GLU A 12 21.09 12.80 72.92
CA GLU A 12 22.34 13.37 72.46
C GLU A 12 22.34 13.50 70.89
N GLN A 13 21.27 13.08 70.24
CA GLN A 13 21.16 13.04 68.84
C GLN A 13 21.00 14.47 68.29
N ASN A 14 21.97 14.87 67.47
CA ASN A 14 22.03 16.18 66.84
C ASN A 14 20.92 16.24 65.75
N TRP A 15 19.75 16.74 66.09
CA TRP A 15 18.58 16.85 65.21
C TRP A 15 18.92 17.50 63.88
N THR A 16 19.88 18.41 63.81
CA THR A 16 20.38 19.02 62.61
C THR A 16 21.07 18.02 61.68
N ALA A 17 21.85 17.08 62.23
CA ALA A 17 22.52 16.04 61.45
C ALA A 17 21.49 15.07 60.85
N ILE A 18 20.48 14.66 61.60
CA ILE A 18 19.39 13.79 61.12
C ILE A 18 18.61 14.48 60.00
N TRP A 19 18.28 15.74 60.15
CA TRP A 19 17.61 16.52 59.15
C TRP A 19 18.45 16.65 57.86
N ILE A 20 19.73 16.92 57.97
CA ILE A 20 20.64 16.98 56.83
C ILE A 20 20.71 15.62 56.11
N GLU A 21 20.84 14.53 56.90
CA GLU A 21 20.91 13.18 56.35
C GLU A 21 19.60 12.79 55.63
N PHE A 22 18.45 13.13 56.23
CA PHE A 22 17.13 12.93 55.62
C PHE A 22 16.98 13.73 54.34
N VAL A 23 17.36 15.01 54.32
CA VAL A 23 17.29 15.86 53.12
C VAL A 23 18.22 15.34 52.02
N LEU A 24 19.42 14.90 52.36
CA LEU A 24 20.36 14.32 51.40
C LEU A 24 19.83 13.02 50.80
N LEU A 25 19.18 12.17 51.63
CA LEU A 25 18.57 10.92 51.16
C LEU A 25 17.42 11.21 50.18
N VAL A 26 16.49 12.12 50.56
CA VAL A 26 15.38 12.53 49.70
C VAL A 26 15.90 13.16 48.44
N ALA A 27 16.88 14.04 48.50
CA ALA A 27 17.51 14.67 47.30
C ALA A 27 18.17 13.61 46.40
N GLY A 28 18.86 12.63 47.01
CA GLY A 28 19.49 11.54 46.26
C GLY A 28 18.47 10.68 45.49
N VAL A 29 17.39 10.29 46.15
CA VAL A 29 16.29 9.54 45.51
C VAL A 29 15.61 10.36 44.41
N PHE A 30 15.33 11.64 44.72
CA PHE A 30 14.72 12.55 43.71
C PHE A 30 15.59 12.72 42.47
N LEU A 31 16.89 12.99 42.64
CA LEU A 31 17.86 13.11 41.54
C LEU A 31 17.94 11.81 40.76
N GLY A 32 17.97 10.64 41.44
CA GLY A 32 17.96 9.34 40.79
C GLY A 32 16.75 9.15 39.87
N ILE A 33 15.55 9.51 40.37
CA ILE A 33 14.31 9.47 39.58
C ILE A 33 14.38 10.44 38.41
N GLN A 34 14.87 11.67 38.60
CA GLN A 34 14.97 12.65 37.52
C GLN A 34 15.94 12.23 36.41
N VAL A 35 17.08 11.66 36.77
CA VAL A 35 18.04 11.12 35.78
C VAL A 35 17.44 9.94 35.02
N SER A 36 16.74 9.05 35.73
CA SER A 36 16.01 7.94 35.08
C SER A 36 14.95 8.45 34.11
N ASN A 37 14.10 9.38 34.54
CA ASN A 37 13.07 9.98 33.68
C ASN A 37 13.65 10.69 32.46
N TRP A 38 14.75 11.43 32.64
CA TRP A 38 15.43 12.11 31.53
C TRP A 38 15.98 11.09 30.52
N ASN A 39 16.61 10.02 31.00
CA ASN A 39 17.12 8.96 30.13
C ASN A 39 15.99 8.24 29.36
N HIS A 40 14.88 7.92 30.05
CA HIS A 40 13.68 7.37 29.40
C HIS A 40 13.12 8.30 28.33
N GLN A 41 12.98 9.60 28.63
CA GLN A 41 12.49 10.59 27.68
C GLN A 41 13.40 10.68 26.45
N ARG A 42 14.72 10.67 26.64
CA ARG A 42 15.69 10.70 25.55
C ARG A 42 15.59 9.47 24.66
N THR A 43 15.41 8.29 25.26
CA THR A 43 15.22 7.03 24.52
C THR A 43 13.92 7.04 23.74
N THR A 44 12.82 7.47 24.38
CA THR A 44 11.50 7.59 23.74
C THR A 44 11.54 8.57 22.57
N ASN A 45 12.20 9.71 22.73
CA ASN A 45 12.33 10.71 21.65
C ASN A 45 13.11 10.14 20.44
N LYS A 46 14.19 9.39 20.69
CA LYS A 46 14.94 8.72 19.60
C LYS A 46 14.09 7.68 18.90
N GLN A 47 13.30 6.88 19.64
CA GLN A 47 12.38 5.92 19.05
C GLN A 47 11.30 6.62 18.22
N ALA A 48 10.74 7.72 18.73
CA ALA A 48 9.76 8.54 18.01
C ALA A 48 10.32 9.07 16.68
N GLU A 49 11.56 9.55 16.68
CA GLU A 49 12.26 10.01 15.46
C GLU A 49 12.40 8.87 14.44
N VAL A 50 12.95 7.73 14.86
CA VAL A 50 13.15 6.56 14.01
C VAL A 50 11.82 6.06 13.42
N PHE A 51 10.76 5.92 14.23
CA PHE A 51 9.46 5.49 13.75
C PHE A 51 8.81 6.52 12.81
N THR A 52 9.00 7.80 13.07
CA THR A 52 8.48 8.87 12.23
C THR A 52 9.10 8.80 10.82
N GLU A 53 10.41 8.65 10.73
CA GLU A 53 11.09 8.53 9.42
C GLU A 53 10.70 7.22 8.70
N ARG A 54 10.71 6.09 9.39
CA ARG A 54 10.26 4.82 8.81
C ARG A 54 8.82 4.89 8.27
N LEU A 55 7.91 5.51 9.03
CA LEU A 55 6.52 5.68 8.59
C LEU A 55 6.40 6.59 7.37
N ARG A 56 7.21 7.66 7.29
CA ARG A 56 7.27 8.52 6.11
C ARG A 56 7.78 7.77 4.88
N ASP A 57 8.80 6.96 5.05
CA ASP A 57 9.36 6.16 3.95
C ASP A 57 8.35 5.12 3.47
N ASP A 58 7.68 4.41 4.37
CA ASP A 58 6.60 3.47 4.02
C ASP A 58 5.48 4.17 3.24
N LEU A 59 5.06 5.37 3.67
CA LEU A 59 4.05 6.16 2.98
C LEU A 59 4.51 6.66 1.60
N ARG A 60 5.80 7.00 1.41
CA ARG A 60 6.33 7.34 0.08
C ARG A 60 6.20 6.17 -0.89
N VAL A 61 6.50 4.95 -0.43
CA VAL A 61 6.30 3.74 -1.23
C VAL A 61 4.83 3.55 -1.60
N GLU A 62 3.90 3.79 -0.67
CA GLU A 62 2.46 3.66 -0.93
C GLU A 62 1.96 4.71 -1.94
N VAL A 63 2.46 5.94 -1.92
CA VAL A 63 2.12 6.96 -2.93
C VAL A 63 2.49 6.47 -4.33
N TRP A 64 3.70 5.95 -4.49
CA TRP A 64 4.16 5.40 -5.77
C TRP A 64 3.28 4.22 -6.20
N ARG A 65 2.99 3.28 -5.29
CA ARG A 65 2.15 2.11 -5.57
C ARG A 65 0.74 2.51 -6.00
N PHE A 66 0.17 3.52 -5.33
CA PHE A 66 -1.15 4.04 -5.69
C PHE A 66 -1.15 4.66 -7.11
N ALA A 67 -0.12 5.44 -7.44
CA ALA A 67 0.03 6.01 -8.77
C ALA A 67 0.22 4.91 -9.84
N ALA A 68 1.05 3.91 -9.56
CA ALA A 68 1.26 2.77 -10.45
C ALA A 68 -0.03 1.94 -10.65
N LEU A 69 -0.82 1.74 -9.58
CA LEU A 69 -2.10 1.06 -9.66
C LEU A 69 -3.09 1.80 -10.56
N ASN A 70 -3.19 3.12 -10.42
CA ASN A 70 -4.08 3.92 -11.28
C ASN A 70 -3.70 3.81 -12.75
N LEU A 71 -2.43 3.97 -13.10
CA LEU A 71 -1.93 3.81 -14.46
C LEU A 71 -2.19 2.40 -15.01
N TYR A 72 -2.00 1.37 -14.19
CA TYR A 72 -2.30 -0.01 -14.56
C TYR A 72 -3.77 -0.19 -14.95
N TYR A 73 -4.69 0.32 -14.13
CA TYR A 73 -6.12 0.21 -14.41
C TYR A 73 -6.59 1.14 -15.53
N GLU A 74 -5.93 2.27 -15.78
CA GLU A 74 -6.14 3.06 -16.99
C GLU A 74 -5.86 2.23 -18.26
N ASP A 75 -4.75 1.47 -18.27
CA ASP A 75 -4.40 0.58 -19.39
C ASP A 75 -5.41 -0.58 -19.53
N VAL A 76 -5.81 -1.22 -18.43
CA VAL A 76 -6.84 -2.28 -18.43
C VAL A 76 -8.16 -1.76 -19.00
N VAL A 77 -8.60 -0.57 -18.57
CA VAL A 77 -9.82 0.08 -19.03
C VAL A 77 -9.72 0.45 -20.51
N ALA A 78 -8.57 0.98 -20.95
CA ALA A 78 -8.34 1.32 -22.37
C ALA A 78 -8.44 0.08 -23.26
N ASN A 79 -7.80 -1.03 -22.86
CA ASN A 79 -7.85 -2.29 -23.58
C ASN A 79 -9.28 -2.90 -23.57
N ALA A 80 -10.01 -2.80 -22.46
CA ALA A 80 -11.40 -3.26 -22.39
C ALA A 80 -12.32 -2.45 -23.33
N LYS A 81 -12.16 -1.13 -23.39
CA LYS A 81 -12.90 -0.26 -24.31
C LYS A 81 -12.57 -0.55 -25.76
N ALA A 82 -11.27 -0.74 -26.10
CA ALA A 82 -10.82 -1.08 -27.44
C ALA A 82 -11.41 -2.42 -27.91
N THR A 83 -11.35 -3.44 -27.03
CA THR A 83 -11.94 -4.75 -27.31
C THR A 83 -13.45 -4.65 -27.54
N MET A 84 -14.15 -3.93 -26.66
CA MET A 84 -15.61 -3.76 -26.77
C MET A 84 -15.98 -3.05 -28.09
N ALA A 85 -15.29 -1.96 -28.44
CA ALA A 85 -15.52 -1.23 -29.67
C ALA A 85 -15.28 -2.10 -30.92
N ALA A 86 -14.25 -2.95 -30.92
CA ALA A 86 -13.97 -3.86 -32.01
C ALA A 86 -15.03 -4.97 -32.15
N LEU A 87 -15.49 -5.53 -31.02
CA LEU A 87 -16.55 -6.55 -31.02
C LEU A 87 -17.92 -5.99 -31.38
N GLU A 88 -18.20 -4.72 -31.12
CA GLU A 88 -19.39 -4.02 -31.54
C GLU A 88 -19.32 -3.49 -33.01
N GLY A 89 -18.20 -3.73 -33.70
CA GLY A 89 -18.00 -3.23 -35.09
C GLY A 89 -17.77 -1.72 -35.21
N LYS A 90 -17.50 -1.03 -34.07
CA LYS A 90 -17.26 0.42 -34.02
C LYS A 90 -15.82 0.80 -34.31
N SER A 91 -14.90 -0.14 -34.25
CA SER A 91 -13.50 0.02 -34.60
C SER A 91 -12.96 -1.23 -35.26
N GLN A 92 -11.89 -1.06 -36.05
CA GLN A 92 -11.20 -2.17 -36.71
C GLN A 92 -9.87 -2.42 -36.00
N LEU A 93 -9.72 -3.57 -35.38
CA LEU A 93 -8.45 -4.09 -34.91
C LEU A 93 -8.05 -5.31 -35.71
N SER A 94 -6.75 -5.48 -35.98
CA SER A 94 -6.25 -6.76 -36.50
C SER A 94 -6.60 -7.88 -35.51
N ASN A 95 -6.62 -9.12 -35.98
CA ASN A 95 -6.94 -10.27 -35.11
C ASN A 95 -5.96 -10.38 -33.94
N GLU A 96 -4.67 -10.13 -34.20
CA GLU A 96 -3.67 -10.12 -33.11
C GLU A 96 -3.87 -8.98 -32.14
N ALA A 97 -4.12 -7.76 -32.61
CA ALA A 97 -4.40 -6.62 -31.73
C ALA A 97 -5.67 -6.82 -30.88
N LEU A 98 -6.72 -7.43 -31.45
CA LEU A 98 -7.92 -7.80 -30.71
C LEU A 98 -7.62 -8.79 -29.59
N LEU A 99 -6.85 -9.85 -29.89
CA LEU A 99 -6.46 -10.85 -28.89
C LEU A 99 -5.64 -10.24 -27.76
N ILE A 100 -4.68 -9.38 -28.07
CA ILE A 100 -3.83 -8.70 -27.08
C ILE A 100 -4.68 -7.79 -26.21
N ALA A 101 -5.53 -6.95 -26.82
CA ALA A 101 -6.42 -6.06 -26.07
C ALA A 101 -7.40 -6.84 -25.18
N ALA A 102 -8.01 -7.89 -25.71
CA ALA A 102 -8.93 -8.75 -24.98
C ALA A 102 -8.23 -9.44 -23.79
N TYR A 103 -7.01 -9.91 -23.96
CA TYR A 103 -6.20 -10.48 -22.89
C TYR A 103 -5.86 -9.42 -21.84
N ARG A 104 -5.34 -8.25 -22.25
CA ARG A 104 -4.98 -7.14 -21.34
C ARG A 104 -6.19 -6.63 -20.56
N ALA A 105 -7.38 -6.65 -21.12
CA ALA A 105 -8.63 -6.37 -20.44
C ALA A 105 -8.94 -7.37 -19.33
N THR A 106 -8.36 -8.57 -19.33
CA THR A 106 -8.51 -9.56 -18.23
C THR A 106 -7.57 -9.32 -17.07
N GLN A 107 -6.54 -8.49 -17.22
CA GLN A 107 -5.47 -8.38 -16.24
C GLN A 107 -5.90 -7.64 -14.98
N TYR A 108 -5.28 -7.94 -13.86
CA TYR A 108 -5.44 -7.27 -12.57
C TYR A 108 -4.11 -7.22 -11.85
N SER A 109 -3.93 -6.21 -11.03
CA SER A 109 -2.73 -6.05 -10.24
C SER A 109 -2.91 -6.54 -8.82
N GLU A 110 -1.90 -7.22 -8.28
CA GLU A 110 -1.83 -7.70 -6.91
C GLU A 110 -0.76 -6.91 -6.16
N PHE A 111 -1.09 -5.69 -5.75
CA PHE A 111 -0.22 -4.91 -4.87
C PHE A 111 -0.49 -5.27 -3.41
N LEU A 112 0.59 -5.56 -2.68
CA LEU A 112 0.57 -5.67 -1.22
C LEU A 112 0.95 -4.31 -0.63
N GLN A 113 0.21 -3.87 0.38
CA GLN A 113 0.54 -2.63 1.09
C GLN A 113 1.90 -2.76 1.81
N TYR A 114 2.71 -1.72 1.74
CA TYR A 114 3.96 -1.63 2.48
C TYR A 114 3.70 -0.97 3.83
N ARG A 115 3.23 -1.76 4.79
CA ARG A 115 2.64 -1.28 6.05
C ARG A 115 3.36 -1.73 7.33
N ALA A 116 4.60 -2.22 7.21
CA ALA A 116 5.32 -2.84 8.32
C ALA A 116 5.45 -1.93 9.54
N THR A 117 5.82 -0.66 9.34
CA THR A 117 5.95 0.31 10.44
C THR A 117 4.59 0.66 11.05
N TYR A 118 3.55 0.82 10.24
CA TYR A 118 2.20 1.09 10.73
C TYR A 118 1.67 -0.06 11.58
N ASP A 119 1.86 -1.30 11.14
CA ASP A 119 1.45 -2.49 11.88
C ASP A 119 2.22 -2.65 13.19
N GLU A 120 3.53 -2.38 13.19
CA GLU A 120 4.35 -2.38 14.40
C GLU A 120 3.83 -1.32 15.41
N LEU A 121 3.62 -0.09 14.96
CA LEU A 121 3.11 1.00 15.81
C LEU A 121 1.72 0.73 16.38
N THR A 122 0.83 0.13 15.59
CA THR A 122 -0.55 -0.16 16.02
C THR A 122 -0.60 -1.38 16.95
N SER A 123 0.10 -2.45 16.63
CA SER A 123 0.11 -3.69 17.42
C SER A 123 0.78 -3.52 18.79
N THR A 124 1.78 -2.63 18.88
CA THR A 124 2.46 -2.32 20.15
C THR A 124 1.84 -1.15 20.93
N GLY A 125 0.79 -0.51 20.40
CA GLY A 125 0.16 0.67 21.01
C GLY A 125 1.03 1.95 20.95
N ASN A 126 2.07 1.96 20.14
CA ASN A 126 3.07 3.03 20.07
C ASN A 126 2.76 4.12 19.03
N MET A 127 1.57 4.14 18.46
CA MET A 127 1.16 5.19 17.50
C MET A 127 1.28 6.61 18.11
N GLY A 128 1.20 6.73 19.43
CA GLY A 128 1.41 7.98 20.16
C GLY A 128 2.84 8.56 20.04
N LEU A 129 3.84 7.76 19.67
CA LEU A 129 5.21 8.24 19.42
C LEU A 129 5.29 9.18 18.22
N ILE A 130 4.37 9.03 17.27
CA ILE A 130 4.29 9.94 16.11
C ILE A 130 3.58 11.22 16.56
N SER A 131 4.32 12.26 16.88
CA SER A 131 3.77 13.55 17.36
C SER A 131 3.02 14.32 16.26
N ASP A 132 3.40 14.11 14.98
CA ASP A 132 2.75 14.72 13.82
C ASP A 132 1.37 14.09 13.58
N LEU A 133 0.32 14.83 13.95
CA LEU A 133 -1.08 14.41 13.80
C LEU A 133 -1.48 14.23 12.33
N SER A 134 -0.92 15.05 11.44
CA SER A 134 -1.19 14.95 10.00
C SER A 134 -0.62 13.65 9.44
N LEU A 135 0.61 13.29 9.85
CA LEU A 135 1.26 12.03 9.46
C LEU A 135 0.48 10.81 10.00
N ARG A 136 0.01 10.87 11.26
CA ARG A 136 -0.83 9.80 11.83
C ARG A 136 -2.15 9.63 11.06
N LYS A 137 -2.85 10.74 10.77
CA LYS A 137 -4.09 10.72 9.98
C LYS A 137 -3.84 10.14 8.60
N MET A 138 -2.81 10.61 7.91
CA MET A 138 -2.41 10.13 6.59
C MET A 138 -2.11 8.62 6.58
N ALA A 139 -1.36 8.12 7.56
CA ALA A 139 -1.09 6.70 7.70
C ALA A 139 -2.38 5.89 7.95
N THR A 140 -3.24 6.35 8.85
CA THR A 140 -4.51 5.67 9.16
C THR A 140 -5.42 5.58 7.95
N GLU A 141 -5.58 6.66 7.18
CA GLU A 141 -6.41 6.66 5.97
C GLU A 141 -5.79 5.80 4.85
N THR A 142 -4.48 5.90 4.66
CA THR A 142 -3.77 5.12 3.62
C THR A 142 -3.81 3.62 3.90
N TYR A 143 -3.54 3.20 5.13
CA TYR A 143 -3.51 1.78 5.49
C TYR A 143 -4.87 1.21 5.87
N GLY A 144 -5.84 2.06 6.15
CA GLY A 144 -7.24 1.68 6.38
C GLY A 144 -8.04 1.44 5.11
N THR A 145 -7.51 1.78 3.92
CA THR A 145 -8.24 1.58 2.66
C THR A 145 -8.32 0.11 2.26
N SER A 146 -9.48 -0.29 1.75
CA SER A 146 -9.70 -1.61 1.13
C SER A 146 -9.45 -1.63 -0.39
N LEU A 147 -8.92 -0.55 -0.98
CA LEU A 147 -8.77 -0.40 -2.43
C LEU A 147 -8.05 -1.60 -3.06
N TYR A 148 -6.86 -1.93 -2.55
CA TYR A 148 -6.05 -3.03 -3.10
C TYR A 148 -6.79 -4.37 -3.07
N ALA A 149 -7.49 -4.65 -1.96
CA ALA A 149 -8.31 -5.85 -1.83
C ALA A 149 -9.51 -5.84 -2.80
N ASN A 150 -10.18 -4.70 -2.95
CA ASN A 150 -11.35 -4.58 -3.80
C ASN A 150 -10.98 -4.76 -5.28
N VAL A 151 -9.93 -4.09 -5.77
CA VAL A 151 -9.51 -4.23 -7.18
C VAL A 151 -8.93 -5.61 -7.47
N LYS A 152 -8.22 -6.23 -6.52
CA LYS A 152 -7.75 -7.62 -6.64
C LYS A 152 -8.92 -8.58 -6.73
N ASN A 153 -9.89 -8.48 -5.82
CA ASN A 153 -11.06 -9.35 -5.78
C ASN A 153 -11.93 -9.19 -7.04
N GLU A 154 -12.11 -7.95 -7.51
CA GLU A 154 -12.76 -7.68 -8.80
C GLU A 154 -12.02 -8.41 -9.93
N GLY A 155 -10.68 -8.27 -10.00
CA GLY A 155 -9.88 -8.85 -11.05
C GLY A 155 -9.92 -10.37 -11.07
N ILE A 156 -9.73 -11.02 -9.92
CA ILE A 156 -9.75 -12.49 -9.78
C ILE A 156 -11.11 -13.05 -10.17
N ASN A 157 -12.19 -12.43 -9.68
CA ASN A 157 -13.56 -12.92 -9.82
C ASN A 157 -14.30 -12.32 -11.03
N SER A 158 -13.60 -11.57 -11.87
CA SER A 158 -14.21 -10.96 -13.07
C SER A 158 -14.81 -12.00 -13.97
N ALA A 159 -16.13 -11.89 -14.21
CA ALA A 159 -16.84 -12.77 -15.10
C ALA A 159 -16.27 -12.71 -16.53
N TYR A 160 -15.80 -11.52 -16.99
CA TYR A 160 -15.13 -11.39 -18.27
C TYR A 160 -13.81 -12.17 -18.31
N ARG A 161 -12.97 -12.07 -17.27
CA ARG A 161 -11.73 -12.84 -17.18
C ARG A 161 -12.00 -14.35 -17.21
N ILE A 162 -12.96 -14.80 -16.46
CA ILE A 162 -13.36 -16.22 -16.42
C ILE A 162 -13.82 -16.66 -17.81
N ALA A 163 -14.71 -15.88 -18.44
CA ALA A 163 -15.22 -16.17 -19.77
C ALA A 163 -14.11 -16.26 -20.82
N PHE A 164 -13.21 -15.28 -20.86
CA PHE A 164 -12.05 -15.27 -21.75
C PHE A 164 -11.17 -16.52 -21.56
N ARG A 165 -10.84 -16.85 -20.30
CA ARG A 165 -9.99 -18.01 -19.98
C ARG A 165 -10.62 -19.34 -20.34
N MET A 166 -11.93 -19.45 -20.27
CA MET A 166 -12.64 -20.68 -20.63
C MET A 166 -12.71 -20.89 -22.15
N ARG A 167 -12.66 -19.81 -22.95
CA ARG A 167 -12.88 -19.87 -24.40
C ARG A 167 -11.61 -19.88 -25.22
N ILE A 168 -10.63 -19.09 -24.82
CA ILE A 168 -9.38 -18.98 -25.58
C ILE A 168 -8.44 -20.14 -25.23
N PRO A 169 -7.84 -20.82 -26.22
CA PRO A 169 -6.89 -21.90 -25.97
C PRO A 169 -5.74 -21.52 -25.04
N SER A 170 -5.34 -22.43 -24.18
CA SER A 170 -4.36 -22.15 -23.12
C SER A 170 -2.96 -21.83 -23.62
N ASP A 171 -2.57 -22.37 -24.78
CA ASP A 171 -1.31 -22.07 -25.46
C ASP A 171 -1.31 -20.63 -26.02
N VAL A 172 -2.44 -20.18 -26.58
CA VAL A 172 -2.64 -18.78 -27.02
C VAL A 172 -2.56 -17.84 -25.82
N GLN A 173 -3.26 -18.14 -24.72
CA GLN A 173 -3.18 -17.33 -23.50
C GLN A 173 -1.76 -17.23 -22.94
N ARG A 174 -1.01 -18.34 -22.96
CA ARG A 174 0.38 -18.41 -22.50
C ARG A 174 1.30 -17.56 -23.38
N ALA A 175 1.16 -17.65 -24.70
CA ALA A 175 1.95 -16.85 -25.63
C ALA A 175 1.71 -15.35 -25.45
N ILE A 176 0.43 -14.93 -25.33
CA ILE A 176 0.10 -13.53 -25.07
C ILE A 176 0.65 -13.10 -23.71
N GLY A 177 0.47 -13.90 -22.66
CA GLY A 177 0.98 -13.60 -21.33
C GLY A 177 2.49 -13.43 -21.28
N SER A 178 3.24 -14.26 -22.00
CA SER A 178 4.70 -14.20 -22.03
C SER A 178 5.23 -13.01 -22.83
N ASN A 179 4.59 -12.66 -23.94
CA ASN A 179 5.10 -11.66 -24.88
C ASN A 179 4.43 -10.29 -24.77
N CYS A 180 3.17 -10.26 -24.30
CA CYS A 180 2.32 -9.07 -24.28
C CYS A 180 1.63 -8.83 -22.91
N GLY A 181 2.00 -9.60 -21.87
CA GLY A 181 1.47 -9.49 -20.52
C GLY A 181 2.08 -8.35 -19.72
N ASP A 182 1.88 -8.41 -18.40
CA ASP A 182 2.35 -7.39 -17.48
C ASP A 182 3.87 -7.24 -17.49
N ARG A 183 4.35 -6.00 -17.56
CA ARG A 183 5.75 -5.68 -17.30
C ARG A 183 5.94 -5.41 -15.81
N SER A 184 7.00 -5.97 -15.23
CA SER A 184 7.38 -5.66 -13.86
C SER A 184 8.09 -4.29 -13.81
N SER A 185 7.59 -3.38 -12.96
CA SER A 185 8.30 -2.19 -12.55
C SER A 185 9.12 -2.47 -11.28
N ARG A 186 10.30 -1.84 -11.15
CA ARG A 186 11.09 -1.97 -9.91
C ARG A 186 10.43 -1.17 -8.80
N VAL A 187 10.25 -1.80 -7.65
CA VAL A 187 9.85 -1.09 -6.44
C VAL A 187 10.96 -0.09 -6.10
N ASN A 188 10.60 1.13 -5.75
CA ASN A 188 11.49 2.26 -5.46
C ASN A 188 12.07 3.01 -6.69
N ASP A 189 11.68 2.67 -7.88
CA ASP A 189 11.93 3.52 -9.04
C ASP A 189 10.77 4.52 -9.23
N TYR A 190 10.76 5.55 -8.40
CA TYR A 190 9.68 6.55 -8.39
C TYR A 190 9.67 7.46 -9.63
N GLU A 191 10.75 7.47 -10.41
CA GLU A 191 10.90 8.32 -11.60
C GLU A 191 10.41 7.61 -12.87
N SER A 192 10.42 6.28 -12.89
CA SER A 192 10.00 5.48 -14.02
C SER A 192 8.74 4.64 -13.71
N ILE A 193 7.59 5.28 -13.58
CA ILE A 193 6.32 4.55 -13.61
C ILE A 193 6.10 4.10 -15.05
N VAL A 194 6.57 2.89 -15.36
CA VAL A 194 6.34 2.28 -16.67
C VAL A 194 4.89 1.79 -16.70
N LYS A 195 4.12 2.22 -17.71
CA LYS A 195 2.80 1.66 -17.97
C LYS A 195 2.92 0.16 -18.25
N PRO A 196 2.41 -0.73 -17.38
CA PRO A 196 2.72 -2.15 -17.45
C PRO A 196 2.15 -2.85 -18.67
N LEU A 197 1.09 -2.28 -19.27
CA LEU A 197 0.33 -2.86 -20.39
C LEU A 197 0.30 -1.97 -21.65
N ASP A 198 0.77 -0.72 -21.57
CA ASP A 198 0.79 0.20 -22.73
C ASP A 198 2.16 0.14 -23.43
N TYR A 199 2.38 -0.92 -24.19
CA TYR A 199 3.58 -1.09 -24.99
C TYR A 199 3.29 -1.94 -26.25
N PRO A 200 4.01 -1.70 -27.36
CA PRO A 200 3.90 -2.52 -28.55
C PRO A 200 4.48 -3.91 -28.31
N CYS A 201 3.76 -4.93 -28.75
CA CYS A 201 4.19 -6.33 -28.68
C CYS A 201 3.58 -7.16 -29.80
N THR A 202 4.11 -8.35 -30.01
CA THR A 202 3.55 -9.39 -30.87
C THR A 202 3.44 -10.69 -30.09
N THR A 203 2.42 -11.49 -30.39
CA THR A 203 2.17 -12.74 -29.68
C THR A 203 3.19 -13.83 -30.01
N GLY A 204 3.83 -13.75 -31.18
CA GLY A 204 4.72 -14.79 -31.69
C GLY A 204 3.98 -16.05 -32.15
N LEU A 205 2.66 -16.00 -32.26
CA LEU A 205 1.84 -17.13 -32.69
C LEU A 205 1.75 -17.23 -34.20
N PRO A 206 1.53 -18.45 -34.78
CA PRO A 206 1.17 -18.61 -36.15
C PRO A 206 -0.14 -17.87 -36.47
N GLN A 207 -0.22 -17.28 -37.72
CA GLN A 207 -1.39 -16.51 -38.13
C GLN A 207 -2.71 -17.30 -37.99
N LYS A 208 -2.68 -18.60 -38.33
CA LYS A 208 -3.83 -19.48 -38.19
C LYS A 208 -4.38 -19.51 -36.76
N SER A 209 -3.50 -19.66 -35.75
CA SER A 209 -3.92 -19.67 -34.34
C SER A 209 -4.47 -18.32 -33.90
N ILE A 210 -3.90 -17.22 -34.42
CA ILE A 210 -4.40 -15.86 -34.16
C ILE A 210 -5.81 -15.72 -34.75
N ASP A 211 -6.03 -16.14 -36.00
CA ASP A 211 -7.32 -16.00 -36.66
C ASP A 211 -8.41 -16.85 -36.02
N GLU A 212 -8.10 -18.10 -35.66
CA GLU A 212 -9.01 -19.00 -34.97
C GLU A 212 -9.42 -18.45 -33.59
N ALA A 213 -8.45 -17.97 -32.81
CA ALA A 213 -8.73 -17.40 -31.49
C ALA A 213 -9.51 -16.07 -31.58
N ALA A 214 -9.20 -15.23 -32.54
CA ALA A 214 -9.95 -13.99 -32.77
C ALA A 214 -11.39 -14.25 -33.24
N ALA A 215 -11.62 -15.30 -34.06
CA ALA A 215 -12.96 -15.72 -34.46
C ALA A 215 -13.81 -16.10 -33.25
N ILE A 216 -13.25 -16.87 -32.27
CA ILE A 216 -13.94 -17.21 -31.02
C ILE A 216 -14.40 -15.94 -30.28
N LEU A 217 -13.54 -14.91 -30.22
CA LEU A 217 -13.93 -13.65 -29.54
C LEU A 217 -15.05 -12.91 -30.28
N ARG A 218 -15.03 -12.89 -31.63
CA ARG A 218 -16.03 -12.18 -32.45
C ARG A 218 -17.39 -12.88 -32.43
N GLU A 219 -17.41 -14.20 -32.35
CA GLU A 219 -18.63 -15.00 -32.35
C GLU A 219 -19.34 -15.03 -30.99
N ASP A 220 -18.65 -14.69 -29.91
CA ASP A 220 -19.24 -14.72 -28.57
C ASP A 220 -19.93 -13.40 -28.19
N ALA A 221 -21.23 -13.36 -28.42
CA ALA A 221 -22.06 -12.21 -28.06
C ALA A 221 -22.09 -11.90 -26.55
N THR A 222 -21.63 -12.81 -25.70
CA THR A 222 -21.64 -12.60 -24.22
C THR A 222 -20.48 -11.74 -23.75
N LEU A 223 -19.41 -11.58 -24.51
CA LEU A 223 -18.22 -10.87 -24.08
C LEU A 223 -18.43 -9.36 -23.90
N VAL A 224 -19.23 -8.73 -24.75
CA VAL A 224 -19.50 -7.28 -24.65
C VAL A 224 -20.25 -6.93 -23.36
N PRO A 225 -21.35 -7.59 -22.98
CA PRO A 225 -21.98 -7.37 -21.67
C PRO A 225 -21.03 -7.63 -20.48
N LEU A 226 -20.18 -8.64 -20.57
CA LEU A 226 -19.18 -8.95 -19.52
C LEU A 226 -18.11 -7.89 -19.41
N LEU A 227 -17.66 -7.30 -20.52
CA LEU A 227 -16.74 -6.16 -20.54
C LEU A 227 -17.39 -4.91 -19.91
N ARG A 228 -18.66 -4.64 -20.20
CA ARG A 228 -19.40 -3.53 -19.56
C ARG A 228 -19.48 -3.71 -18.03
N LEU A 229 -19.79 -4.91 -17.58
CA LEU A 229 -19.82 -5.24 -16.15
C LEU A 229 -18.45 -5.02 -15.51
N ARG A 230 -17.37 -5.53 -16.16
CA ARG A 230 -16.02 -5.34 -15.69
C ARG A 230 -15.63 -3.86 -15.57
N LEU A 231 -15.92 -3.05 -16.57
CA LEU A 231 -15.66 -1.61 -16.53
C LEU A 231 -16.38 -0.94 -15.36
N SER A 232 -17.67 -1.26 -15.16
CA SER A 232 -18.46 -0.72 -14.05
C SER A 232 -17.87 -1.11 -12.69
N ASN A 233 -17.44 -2.37 -12.53
CA ASN A 233 -16.84 -2.86 -11.30
C ASN A 233 -15.48 -2.20 -11.01
N ILE A 234 -14.62 -2.04 -12.03
CA ILE A 234 -13.33 -1.34 -11.88
C ILE A 234 -13.57 0.12 -11.45
N TYR A 235 -14.48 0.84 -12.11
CA TYR A 235 -14.81 2.21 -11.74
C TYR A 235 -15.36 2.30 -10.32
N SER A 236 -16.25 1.39 -9.93
CA SER A 236 -16.78 1.34 -8.56
C SER A 236 -15.67 1.08 -7.55
N ALA A 237 -14.78 0.11 -7.79
CA ALA A 237 -13.70 -0.23 -6.88
C ALA A 237 -12.71 0.94 -6.69
N ILE A 238 -12.43 1.69 -7.75
CA ILE A 238 -11.53 2.87 -7.68
C ILE A 238 -12.23 4.06 -7.03
N SER A 239 -13.51 4.33 -7.37
CA SER A 239 -14.25 5.49 -6.87
C SER A 239 -14.65 5.39 -5.40
N THR A 240 -14.80 4.18 -4.87
CA THR A 240 -15.11 3.98 -3.43
C THR A 240 -13.94 4.28 -2.51
N THR A 241 -12.76 4.55 -3.06
CA THR A 241 -11.59 4.92 -2.29
C THR A 241 -11.53 6.44 -2.11
N VAL A 242 -12.40 6.95 -1.24
CA VAL A 242 -12.37 8.37 -0.87
C VAL A 242 -11.26 8.57 0.15
N MET A 243 -10.05 8.84 -0.32
CA MET A 243 -9.07 9.53 0.52
C MET A 243 -9.44 11.00 0.57
N SER A 244 -9.38 11.61 1.76
CA SER A 244 -9.64 13.06 1.87
C SER A 244 -8.68 13.84 0.97
N GLU A 245 -9.13 14.95 0.40
CA GLU A 245 -8.27 15.81 -0.44
C GLU A 245 -7.00 16.24 0.28
N GLU A 246 -7.10 16.46 1.59
CA GLU A 246 -5.97 16.80 2.46
C GLU A 246 -4.91 15.67 2.47
N VAL A 247 -5.34 14.42 2.64
CA VAL A 247 -4.42 13.26 2.64
C VAL A 247 -3.78 13.09 1.27
N GLN A 248 -4.54 13.19 0.18
CA GLN A 248 -3.99 13.13 -1.18
C GLN A 248 -2.95 14.24 -1.42
N LYS A 249 -3.21 15.47 -0.97
CA LYS A 249 -2.28 16.59 -1.06
C LYS A 249 -0.99 16.31 -0.28
N ASN A 250 -1.11 15.83 0.95
CA ASN A 250 0.02 15.53 1.83
C ASN A 250 0.85 14.35 1.30
N LEU A 251 0.20 13.31 0.80
CA LEU A 251 0.87 12.19 0.14
C LEU A 251 1.67 12.66 -1.09
N ARG A 252 1.08 13.50 -1.94
CA ARG A 252 1.80 14.09 -3.10
C ARG A 252 2.96 14.98 -2.67
N ALA A 253 2.87 15.67 -1.53
CA ALA A 253 3.97 16.45 -0.97
C ALA A 253 5.13 15.53 -0.51
N LEU A 254 4.82 14.40 0.13
CA LEU A 254 5.82 13.39 0.51
C LEU A 254 6.57 12.79 -0.69
N SER A 255 5.88 12.56 -1.81
CA SER A 255 6.52 12.02 -3.03
C SER A 255 7.51 12.98 -3.68
N LYS A 256 7.32 14.30 -3.48
CA LYS A 256 8.20 15.35 -4.03
C LYS A 256 9.37 15.71 -3.11
N ALA A 257 9.28 15.40 -1.82
CA ALA A 257 10.38 15.59 -0.88
C ALA A 257 11.42 14.50 -1.17
N LYS A 258 12.58 14.91 -1.74
CA LYS A 258 13.73 14.01 -1.85
C LYS A 258 14.13 13.52 -0.45
N PRO A 259 14.55 12.24 -0.33
CA PRO A 259 15.16 11.75 0.89
C PRO A 259 16.41 12.51 1.27
#